data_5d51505dfec929354f70cc1714deedd5
#
_entry.id   5d51505dfec929354f70cc1714deedd5
#
_cell.length_a   1.000
_cell.length_b   1.000
_cell.length_c   1.000
_cell.angle_alpha   90.00
_cell.angle_beta   90.00
_cell.angle_gamma   90.00
#
_symmetry.space_group_name_H-M   'P 1'
#
loop_
_entity.id
_entity.type
_entity.pdbx_description
1 polymer ?
#
loop_
_entity_poly.entity_id
_entity_poly.type
_entity_poly.pdbx_seq_one_letter_code
_entity_poly.pdbx_strand_id
1 'polypeptide(L)'
;MQRRTCIFGRGGGTLMNTKVNIAGVEFKNPVMVASGTFGSGAEYGEFVDLNRLGAVVTKGVANVPWEGNPTPRIAETYGGMLNAVGLQNPGYELFAKRDIPYLQNYDTNIIVNVCGRTTEDYIDVVEKLGDEKVDMLEINISCPNVKHGGIAFGQDPKAVEAITKAV
;
A
#
# COMPACT_ATOMS: atom_id res chain seq x y z
N MET A 1 2.70 -17.68 30.65
CA MET A 1 1.62 -17.96 29.67
C MET A 1 2.27 -18.70 28.50
N GLN A 2 2.06 -20.03 28.39
CA GLN A 2 2.75 -20.89 27.43
C GLN A 2 2.20 -20.65 26.02
N ARG A 3 3.08 -20.30 25.09
CA ARG A 3 2.76 -20.24 23.67
C ARG A 3 2.46 -21.65 23.15
N ARG A 4 1.23 -21.91 22.70
CA ARG A 4 0.88 -23.14 21.99
C ARG A 4 1.53 -23.10 20.61
N THR A 5 2.61 -23.86 20.43
CA THR A 5 3.19 -24.16 19.14
C THR A 5 2.21 -25.09 18.41
N CYS A 6 1.58 -24.65 17.35
CA CYS A 6 0.87 -25.55 16.45
C CYS A 6 1.88 -26.43 15.73
N ILE A 7 1.96 -27.70 16.16
CA ILE A 7 2.75 -28.72 15.49
C ILE A 7 1.92 -29.21 14.30
N PHE A 8 2.16 -28.68 13.10
CA PHE A 8 1.77 -29.36 11.89
C PHE A 8 2.69 -30.57 11.70
N GLY A 9 2.07 -31.77 11.68
CA GLY A 9 2.76 -33.04 11.57
C GLY A 9 3.73 -33.09 10.39
N ARG A 10 4.87 -33.74 10.61
CA ARG A 10 5.83 -34.14 9.58
C ARG A 10 5.19 -35.24 8.72
N GLY A 11 4.36 -34.85 7.77
CA GLY A 11 4.04 -35.68 6.61
C GLY A 11 4.91 -35.15 5.48
N GLY A 12 5.62 -36.03 4.76
CA GLY A 12 6.41 -35.68 3.58
C GLY A 12 5.53 -35.24 2.42
N GLY A 13 4.86 -34.09 2.56
CA GLY A 13 4.12 -33.42 1.53
C GLY A 13 5.08 -32.56 0.71
N THR A 14 5.03 -32.69 -0.61
CA THR A 14 5.66 -31.78 -1.54
C THR A 14 5.26 -30.36 -1.14
N LEU A 15 6.22 -29.53 -0.74
CA LEU A 15 5.97 -28.11 -0.46
C LEU A 15 5.37 -27.49 -1.73
N MET A 16 4.11 -27.08 -1.68
CA MET A 16 3.49 -26.40 -2.80
C MET A 16 4.26 -25.09 -3.05
N ASN A 17 4.68 -24.90 -4.29
CA ASN A 17 5.27 -23.63 -4.70
C ASN A 17 4.16 -22.58 -4.78
N THR A 18 4.20 -21.59 -3.90
CA THR A 18 3.22 -20.49 -3.85
C THR A 18 3.74 -19.22 -4.50
N LYS A 19 4.95 -19.26 -5.09
CA LYS A 19 5.52 -18.11 -5.78
C LYS A 19 4.67 -17.66 -6.95
N VAL A 20 4.55 -16.37 -7.13
CA VAL A 20 3.90 -15.75 -8.28
C VAL A 20 4.82 -14.70 -8.88
N ASN A 21 4.71 -14.47 -10.20
CA ASN A 21 5.43 -13.40 -10.88
C ASN A 21 4.41 -12.41 -11.45
N ILE A 22 4.57 -11.13 -11.14
CA ILE A 22 3.74 -10.05 -11.64
C ILE A 22 4.66 -9.04 -12.32
N ALA A 23 4.53 -8.89 -13.63
CA ALA A 23 5.31 -7.96 -14.45
C ALA A 23 6.85 -8.04 -14.23
N GLY A 24 7.37 -9.25 -14.01
CA GLY A 24 8.81 -9.48 -13.80
C GLY A 24 9.24 -9.48 -12.33
N VAL A 25 8.40 -9.02 -11.41
CA VAL A 25 8.68 -9.05 -9.96
C VAL A 25 8.21 -10.40 -9.38
N GLU A 26 9.11 -11.11 -8.71
CA GLU A 26 8.80 -12.37 -8.03
C GLU A 26 8.27 -12.10 -6.61
N PHE A 27 7.13 -12.71 -6.28
CA PHE A 27 6.55 -12.74 -4.94
C PHE A 27 6.63 -14.16 -4.38
N LYS A 28 7.03 -14.34 -3.13
CA LYS A 28 7.14 -15.66 -2.49
C LYS A 28 5.80 -16.35 -2.28
N ASN A 29 4.71 -15.58 -2.25
CA ASN A 29 3.32 -16.05 -2.23
C ASN A 29 2.39 -14.92 -2.68
N PRO A 30 1.12 -15.22 -3.05
CA PRO A 30 0.19 -14.19 -3.56
C PRO A 30 -0.51 -13.37 -2.46
N VAL A 31 -0.17 -13.55 -1.18
CA VAL A 31 -0.83 -12.85 -0.09
C VAL A 31 -0.21 -11.48 0.09
N MET A 32 -1.00 -10.46 -0.10
CA MET A 32 -0.61 -9.06 0.10
C MET A 32 -1.67 -8.36 0.94
N VAL A 33 -1.27 -7.26 1.58
CA VAL A 33 -2.19 -6.40 2.33
C VAL A 33 -2.61 -5.21 1.49
N ALA A 34 -3.76 -4.61 1.82
CA ALA A 34 -4.31 -3.49 1.06
C ALA A 34 -3.97 -2.15 1.74
N SER A 35 -3.56 -1.18 0.94
CA SER A 35 -3.13 0.17 1.37
C SER A 35 -4.13 0.89 2.28
N GLY A 36 -5.44 0.71 2.04
CA GLY A 36 -6.50 1.38 2.80
C GLY A 36 -6.74 0.85 4.21
N THR A 37 -6.28 -0.36 4.52
CA THR A 37 -6.60 -1.07 5.76
C THR A 37 -5.38 -1.46 6.60
N PHE A 38 -4.18 -1.37 6.06
CA PHE A 38 -2.96 -1.85 6.70
C PHE A 38 -1.94 -0.75 7.02
N GLY A 39 -2.17 0.47 6.55
CA GLY A 39 -1.20 1.55 6.67
C GLY A 39 0.09 1.24 5.91
N SER A 40 1.23 1.63 6.46
CA SER A 40 2.56 1.30 5.91
C SER A 40 3.24 0.15 6.66
N GLY A 41 2.47 -0.66 7.39
CA GLY A 41 2.95 -1.90 8.02
C GLY A 41 3.38 -1.79 9.48
N ALA A 42 3.79 -0.62 9.98
CA ALA A 42 4.31 -0.49 11.34
C ALA A 42 3.26 -0.83 12.41
N GLU A 43 2.03 -0.32 12.27
CA GLU A 43 0.95 -0.54 13.24
C GLU A 43 0.51 -2.01 13.28
N TYR A 44 0.35 -2.64 12.11
CA TYR A 44 -0.11 -4.03 12.00
C TYR A 44 1.03 -5.04 12.10
N GLY A 45 2.29 -4.62 11.95
CA GLY A 45 3.47 -5.46 12.18
C GLY A 45 3.57 -5.98 13.62
N GLU A 46 2.87 -5.36 14.58
CA GLU A 46 2.74 -5.87 15.94
C GLU A 46 1.86 -7.12 16.03
N PHE A 47 0.94 -7.31 15.09
CA PHE A 47 -0.04 -8.41 15.09
C PHE A 47 0.25 -9.45 14.00
N VAL A 48 0.89 -9.03 12.90
CA VAL A 48 1.17 -9.86 11.73
C VAL A 48 2.67 -9.89 11.48
N ASP A 49 3.23 -11.08 11.32
CA ASP A 49 4.62 -11.22 10.87
C ASP A 49 4.73 -10.87 9.38
N LEU A 50 5.28 -9.70 9.08
CA LEU A 50 5.43 -9.19 7.72
C LEU A 50 6.30 -10.09 6.84
N ASN A 51 7.21 -10.88 7.42
CA ASN A 51 8.00 -11.86 6.67
C ASN A 51 7.16 -12.97 6.03
N ARG A 52 5.92 -13.13 6.42
CA ARG A 52 5.01 -14.14 5.85
C ARG A 52 4.21 -13.61 4.65
N LEU A 53 4.22 -12.29 4.42
CA LEU A 53 3.49 -11.67 3.31
C LEU A 53 4.32 -11.70 2.03
N GLY A 54 3.65 -11.90 0.90
CA GLY A 54 4.25 -11.74 -0.42
C GLY A 54 4.58 -10.28 -0.71
N ALA A 55 3.72 -9.35 -0.25
CA ALA A 55 3.99 -7.91 -0.31
C ALA A 55 3.22 -7.13 0.76
N VAL A 56 3.76 -5.96 1.09
CA VAL A 56 3.03 -4.89 1.78
C VAL A 56 2.72 -3.79 0.77
N VAL A 57 1.41 -3.55 0.52
CA VAL A 57 0.96 -2.38 -0.23
C VAL A 57 0.75 -1.24 0.77
N THR A 58 1.58 -0.20 0.65
CA THR A 58 1.65 0.86 1.65
C THR A 58 0.44 1.80 1.63
N LYS A 59 0.28 2.61 2.65
CA LYS A 59 -0.61 3.78 2.62
C LYS A 59 -0.27 4.64 1.42
N GLY A 60 -1.28 5.29 0.83
CA GLY A 60 -1.06 6.23 -0.26
C GLY A 60 -0.05 7.30 0.11
N VAL A 61 0.92 7.55 -0.77
CA VAL A 61 2.00 8.52 -0.61
C VAL A 61 1.82 9.62 -1.63
N ALA A 62 1.73 10.86 -1.16
CA ALA A 62 1.69 12.06 -2.00
C ALA A 62 3.05 12.76 -1.98
N ASN A 63 3.23 13.69 -2.90
CA ASN A 63 4.45 14.53 -2.99
C ASN A 63 4.66 15.41 -1.73
N VAL A 64 3.58 15.81 -1.07
CA VAL A 64 3.56 16.57 0.18
C VAL A 64 2.66 15.91 1.22
N PRO A 65 2.80 16.23 2.51
CA PRO A 65 1.89 15.71 3.54
C PRO A 65 0.44 16.12 3.30
N TRP A 66 -0.50 15.19 3.51
CA TRP A 66 -1.93 15.46 3.49
C TRP A 66 -2.54 15.20 4.86
N GLU A 67 -3.20 16.21 5.42
CA GLU A 67 -3.88 16.13 6.72
C GLU A 67 -5.14 15.24 6.69
N GLY A 68 -5.69 15.01 5.49
CA GLY A 68 -6.97 14.35 5.32
C GLY A 68 -8.15 15.27 5.62
N ASN A 69 -9.34 14.65 5.81
CA ASN A 69 -10.56 15.40 6.12
C ASN A 69 -10.63 15.80 7.60
N PRO A 70 -11.38 16.84 7.97
CA PRO A 70 -11.69 17.15 9.37
C PRO A 70 -12.40 15.99 10.08
N THR A 71 -12.26 15.91 11.38
CA THR A 71 -13.01 14.95 12.20
C THR A 71 -14.45 15.44 12.41
N PRO A 72 -15.45 14.50 12.61
CA PRO A 72 -15.30 13.05 12.70
C PRO A 72 -15.08 12.42 11.32
N ARG A 73 -14.20 11.40 11.23
CA ARG A 73 -13.83 10.71 9.99
C ARG A 73 -14.40 9.31 9.88
N ILE A 74 -14.93 8.79 10.97
CA ILE A 74 -15.44 7.44 11.10
C ILE A 74 -16.79 7.53 11.77
N ALA A 75 -17.76 6.74 11.28
CA ALA A 75 -19.06 6.56 11.88
C ALA A 75 -19.45 5.08 11.84
N GLU A 76 -19.80 4.52 12.98
CA GLU A 76 -20.29 3.15 13.07
C GLU A 76 -21.73 3.08 12.52
N THR A 77 -22.04 1.95 11.89
CA THR A 77 -23.37 1.59 11.41
C THR A 77 -23.75 0.23 11.97
N TYR A 78 -25.04 -0.18 11.81
CA TYR A 78 -25.52 -1.46 12.34
C TYR A 78 -24.68 -2.68 11.91
N GLY A 79 -24.15 -2.69 10.70
CA GLY A 79 -23.39 -3.84 10.15
C GLY A 79 -22.02 -3.47 9.61
N GLY A 80 -21.45 -2.33 10.01
CA GLY A 80 -20.16 -1.89 9.49
C GLY A 80 -19.72 -0.52 9.96
N MET A 81 -18.88 0.11 9.14
CA MET A 81 -18.29 1.40 9.44
C MET A 81 -18.19 2.24 8.16
N LEU A 82 -18.61 3.48 8.24
CA LEU A 82 -18.35 4.48 7.20
C LEU A 82 -17.08 5.24 7.54
N ASN A 83 -16.29 5.58 6.54
CA ASN A 83 -15.12 6.43 6.72
C ASN A 83 -15.02 7.51 5.64
N ALA A 84 -14.38 8.60 6.03
CA ALA A 84 -14.02 9.72 5.16
C ALA A 84 -12.65 10.25 5.58
N VAL A 85 -11.63 9.37 5.63
CA VAL A 85 -10.29 9.73 6.10
C VAL A 85 -9.63 10.77 5.20
N GLY A 86 -9.86 10.71 3.89
CA GLY A 86 -9.34 11.72 2.95
C GLY A 86 -7.86 11.53 2.62
N LEU A 87 -7.40 10.28 2.50
CA LEU A 87 -6.02 9.94 2.14
C LEU A 87 -4.95 10.61 3.02
N GLN A 88 -5.21 10.78 4.31
CA GLN A 88 -4.17 11.28 5.23
C GLN A 88 -2.88 10.46 5.05
N ASN A 89 -1.77 11.15 4.81
CA ASN A 89 -0.48 10.50 4.62
C ASN A 89 0.68 11.46 4.95
N PRO A 90 1.86 10.92 5.24
CA PRO A 90 3.00 11.73 5.70
C PRO A 90 3.70 12.51 4.58
N GLY A 91 3.33 12.27 3.30
CA GLY A 91 4.09 12.73 2.14
C GLY A 91 5.37 11.94 1.92
N TYR A 92 5.97 12.10 0.73
CA TYR A 92 7.14 11.35 0.30
C TYR A 92 8.33 11.47 1.27
N GLU A 93 8.68 12.67 1.71
CA GLU A 93 9.88 12.91 2.51
C GLU A 93 9.93 12.10 3.81
N LEU A 94 8.81 12.06 4.54
CA LEU A 94 8.74 11.28 5.78
C LEU A 94 8.58 9.79 5.49
N PHE A 95 7.85 9.44 4.45
CA PHE A 95 7.69 8.05 4.02
C PHE A 95 9.04 7.41 3.66
N ALA A 96 9.86 8.08 2.84
CA ALA A 96 11.18 7.60 2.44
C ALA A 96 12.14 7.45 3.65
N LYS A 97 12.07 8.35 4.61
CA LYS A 97 12.95 8.33 5.80
C LYS A 97 12.51 7.37 6.89
N ARG A 98 11.22 7.04 6.98
CA ARG A 98 10.64 6.25 8.08
C ARG A 98 10.12 4.90 7.60
N ASP A 99 9.23 4.90 6.60
CA ASP A 99 8.44 3.72 6.26
C ASP A 99 9.21 2.75 5.35
N ILE A 100 9.95 3.25 4.36
CA ILE A 100 10.78 2.41 3.50
C ILE A 100 11.86 1.67 4.31
N PRO A 101 12.70 2.34 5.14
CA PRO A 101 13.69 1.65 5.95
C PRO A 101 13.09 0.66 6.96
N TYR A 102 11.89 0.95 7.48
CA TYR A 102 11.18 0.03 8.35
C TYR A 102 10.82 -1.26 7.60
N LEU A 103 10.20 -1.16 6.42
CA LEU A 103 9.78 -2.31 5.62
C LEU A 103 10.96 -3.12 5.09
N GLN A 104 12.09 -2.49 4.79
CA GLN A 104 13.32 -3.16 4.34
C GLN A 104 13.95 -4.11 5.39
N ASN A 105 13.50 -4.07 6.64
CA ASN A 105 13.92 -5.05 7.65
C ASN A 105 13.21 -6.40 7.53
N TYR A 106 12.22 -6.52 6.63
CA TYR A 106 11.41 -7.73 6.47
C TYR A 106 11.62 -8.36 5.10
N ASP A 107 11.51 -9.68 5.05
CA ASP A 107 11.47 -10.44 3.79
C ASP A 107 10.06 -10.34 3.17
N THR A 108 9.74 -9.21 2.58
CA THR A 108 8.46 -8.94 1.89
C THR A 108 8.68 -7.91 0.80
N ASN A 109 7.95 -8.00 -0.31
CA ASN A 109 8.03 -6.98 -1.34
C ASN A 109 7.33 -5.69 -0.88
N ILE A 110 7.84 -4.56 -1.32
CA ILE A 110 7.29 -3.23 -1.01
C ILE A 110 6.60 -2.69 -2.25
N ILE A 111 5.27 -2.55 -2.18
CA ILE A 111 4.48 -1.91 -3.22
C ILE A 111 4.04 -0.55 -2.70
N VAL A 112 4.50 0.52 -3.32
CA VAL A 112 4.14 1.87 -2.89
C VAL A 112 2.87 2.32 -3.58
N ASN A 113 1.84 2.62 -2.80
CA ASN A 113 0.61 3.24 -3.30
C ASN A 113 0.87 4.73 -3.52
N VAL A 114 0.85 5.18 -4.77
CA VAL A 114 1.13 6.57 -5.17
C VAL A 114 -0.19 7.31 -5.37
N CYS A 115 -0.33 8.48 -4.77
CA CYS A 115 -1.50 9.35 -4.94
C CYS A 115 -1.09 10.78 -5.22
N GLY A 116 -1.96 11.49 -5.96
CA GLY A 116 -1.78 12.87 -6.34
C GLY A 116 -3.12 13.57 -6.58
N ARG A 117 -3.11 14.88 -6.68
CA ARG A 117 -4.26 15.72 -7.05
C ARG A 117 -4.22 16.09 -8.53
N THR A 118 -3.01 16.15 -9.08
CA THR A 118 -2.72 16.43 -10.48
C THR A 118 -1.81 15.35 -11.04
N THR A 119 -1.67 15.26 -12.34
CA THR A 119 -0.73 14.33 -12.99
C THR A 119 0.70 14.61 -12.57
N GLU A 120 1.06 15.88 -12.41
CA GLU A 120 2.38 16.34 -11.98
C GLU A 120 2.74 15.84 -10.57
N ASP A 121 1.75 15.79 -9.66
CA ASP A 121 1.95 15.22 -8.31
C ASP A 121 2.35 13.75 -8.37
N TYR A 122 1.72 12.95 -9.26
CA TYR A 122 2.09 11.54 -9.44
C TYR A 122 3.48 11.40 -10.03
N ILE A 123 3.82 12.20 -11.05
CA ILE A 123 5.14 12.19 -11.67
C ILE A 123 6.21 12.52 -10.62
N ASP A 124 6.02 13.57 -9.83
CA ASP A 124 6.97 14.00 -8.79
C ASP A 124 7.24 12.88 -7.77
N VAL A 125 6.20 12.15 -7.33
CA VAL A 125 6.36 11.02 -6.41
C VAL A 125 7.07 9.85 -7.08
N VAL A 126 6.70 9.51 -8.32
CA VAL A 126 7.30 8.37 -9.06
C VAL A 126 8.77 8.62 -9.34
N GLU A 127 9.14 9.83 -9.79
CA GLU A 127 10.54 10.21 -10.02
C GLU A 127 11.38 10.09 -8.74
N LYS A 128 10.87 10.58 -7.61
CA LYS A 128 11.54 10.47 -6.30
C LYS A 128 11.68 9.03 -5.83
N LEU A 129 10.68 8.17 -6.10
CA LEU A 129 10.73 6.75 -5.76
C LEU A 129 11.68 5.95 -6.66
N GLY A 130 12.06 6.47 -7.82
CA GLY A 130 13.00 5.81 -8.73
C GLY A 130 14.38 5.53 -8.12
N ASP A 131 14.79 6.29 -7.13
CA ASP A 131 16.04 6.11 -6.40
C ASP A 131 15.89 5.22 -5.15
N GLU A 132 14.65 4.85 -4.79
CA GLU A 132 14.34 4.08 -3.60
C GLU A 132 14.30 2.57 -3.89
N LYS A 133 14.58 1.76 -2.87
CA LYS A 133 14.51 0.29 -2.96
C LYS A 133 13.08 -0.18 -2.69
N VAL A 134 12.22 -0.02 -3.68
CA VAL A 134 10.85 -0.54 -3.70
C VAL A 134 10.66 -1.44 -4.91
N ASP A 135 9.72 -2.39 -4.85
CA ASP A 135 9.60 -3.44 -5.85
C ASP A 135 8.56 -3.11 -6.92
N MET A 136 7.53 -2.34 -6.57
CA MET A 136 6.44 -1.99 -7.49
C MET A 136 5.71 -0.73 -7.03
N LEU A 137 5.03 -0.07 -7.96
CA LEU A 137 4.15 1.07 -7.68
C LEU A 137 2.69 0.71 -7.97
N GLU A 138 1.79 1.14 -7.10
CA GLU A 138 0.33 1.10 -7.28
C GLU A 138 -0.18 2.51 -7.50
N ILE A 139 -0.61 2.85 -8.71
CA ILE A 139 -1.12 4.17 -9.04
C ILE A 139 -2.56 4.31 -8.56
N ASN A 140 -2.79 5.13 -7.54
CA ASN A 140 -4.08 5.28 -6.90
C ASN A 140 -4.98 6.27 -7.64
N ILE A 141 -5.82 5.76 -8.51
CA ILE A 141 -6.83 6.52 -9.25
C ILE A 141 -8.26 6.17 -8.81
N SER A 142 -8.44 5.59 -7.62
CA SER A 142 -9.73 5.04 -7.18
C SER A 142 -10.29 5.66 -5.90
N CYS A 143 -9.54 6.48 -5.18
CA CYS A 143 -9.97 7.00 -3.88
C CYS A 143 -11.16 7.96 -4.00
N PRO A 144 -12.33 7.66 -3.37
CA PRO A 144 -13.52 8.52 -3.43
C PRO A 144 -13.48 9.67 -2.41
N ASN A 145 -12.58 9.63 -1.43
CA ASN A 145 -12.58 10.51 -0.27
C ASN A 145 -11.72 11.78 -0.45
N VAL A 146 -11.38 12.12 -1.69
CA VAL A 146 -10.65 13.34 -2.04
C VAL A 146 -11.44 14.17 -3.05
N LYS A 147 -11.37 15.50 -2.93
CA LYS A 147 -12.09 16.42 -3.82
C LYS A 147 -11.48 16.52 -5.22
N HIS A 148 -10.17 16.32 -5.32
CA HIS A 148 -9.39 16.36 -6.54
C HIS A 148 -8.44 15.17 -6.58
N GLY A 149 -8.24 14.57 -7.75
CA GLY A 149 -7.46 13.33 -7.88
C GLY A 149 -8.28 12.06 -7.59
N GLY A 150 -7.61 10.95 -7.37
CA GLY A 150 -8.27 9.69 -7.03
C GLY A 150 -9.32 9.25 -8.06
N ILE A 151 -10.55 9.00 -7.59
CA ILE A 151 -11.63 8.47 -8.44
C ILE A 151 -11.99 9.36 -9.63
N ALA A 152 -11.73 10.66 -9.57
CA ALA A 152 -11.98 11.56 -10.69
C ALA A 152 -11.12 11.19 -11.92
N PHE A 153 -9.91 10.69 -11.72
CA PHE A 153 -9.10 10.13 -12.80
C PHE A 153 -9.62 8.77 -13.26
N GLY A 154 -9.95 7.87 -12.31
CA GLY A 154 -10.35 6.50 -12.61
C GLY A 154 -11.70 6.35 -13.34
N GLN A 155 -12.53 7.38 -13.37
CA GLN A 155 -13.82 7.38 -14.06
C GLN A 155 -13.74 7.85 -15.53
N ASP A 156 -12.65 8.48 -15.93
CA ASP A 156 -12.43 8.93 -17.30
C ASP A 156 -11.32 8.11 -17.97
N PRO A 157 -11.61 7.28 -18.98
CA PRO A 157 -10.60 6.48 -19.68
C PRO A 157 -9.44 7.30 -20.27
N LYS A 158 -9.69 8.54 -20.69
CA LYS A 158 -8.64 9.42 -21.22
C LYS A 158 -7.72 9.92 -20.11
N ALA A 159 -8.27 10.22 -18.94
CA ALA A 159 -7.49 10.60 -17.78
C ALA A 159 -6.64 9.42 -17.26
N VAL A 160 -7.20 8.20 -17.25
CA VAL A 160 -6.45 6.97 -16.92
C VAL A 160 -5.30 6.76 -17.89
N GLU A 161 -5.55 6.87 -19.21
CA GLU A 161 -4.52 6.74 -20.24
C GLU A 161 -3.42 7.80 -20.06
N ALA A 162 -3.81 9.05 -19.84
CA ALA A 162 -2.85 10.15 -19.68
C ALA A 162 -1.95 9.94 -18.48
N ILE A 163 -2.52 9.60 -17.32
CA ILE A 163 -1.74 9.38 -16.09
C ILE A 163 -0.82 8.15 -16.20
N THR A 164 -1.33 7.05 -16.80
CA THR A 164 -0.55 5.81 -16.96
C THR A 164 0.61 5.98 -17.94
N LYS A 165 0.48 6.89 -18.91
CA LYS A 165 1.57 7.21 -19.83
C LYS A 165 2.59 8.18 -19.24
N ALA A 166 2.18 8.98 -18.27
CA ALA A 166 3.03 10.02 -17.68
C ALA A 166 3.94 9.46 -16.57
N VAL A 167 3.54 8.38 -15.92
CA VAL A 167 4.27 7.66 -14.87
C VAL A 167 4.86 6.35 -15.41
#